data_f582cf55907bfb1370bb05c37ea2e5cd
#
_entry.id   f582cf55907bfb1370bb05c37ea2e5cd
#
_cell.length_a   1.000
_cell.length_b   1.000
_cell.length_c   1.000
_cell.angle_alpha   90.00
_cell.angle_beta   90.00
_cell.angle_gamma   90.00
#
_symmetry.space_group_name_H-M   'P 1'
#
loop_
_entity.id
_entity.type
_entity.pdbx_description
1 polymer ?
#
loop_
_entity_poly.entity_id
_entity_poly.type
_entity_poly.pdbx_seq_one_letter_code
_entity_poly.pdbx_strand_id
1 'polypeptide(L)'
;QRIKYNQKYTFDNKKQIGDHSRINFPYPNILKKLKKGNKILIDDGKFTLVITKKKGLEATKICKSQNCYMKSNKSIHIPNFDISSKKLTFKDKKDIKTAIKLGCNWIALSYLQNEKLILEARKLIKKDMGIISKIENKHALKNIIKIIKATDSIMIARGDLAIDIGHSEVPKVQLSLIKKCSQFSKSVIVATQMLESMIENNTATRAEINDIATAIFQGADTVMLSAE
;
A
#
# COMPACT_ATOMS: atom_id res chain seq x y z
N GLN A 1 1.97 -5.41 21.59
CA GLN A 1 2.49 -4.58 22.69
C GLN A 1 1.71 -3.26 22.79
N ARG A 2 1.30 -2.86 24.00
CA ARG A 2 0.62 -1.57 24.25
C ARG A 2 1.61 -0.42 24.08
N ILE A 3 1.25 0.58 23.28
CA ILE A 3 2.06 1.76 23.05
C ILE A 3 1.53 2.91 23.93
N LYS A 4 2.41 3.48 24.74
CA LYS A 4 2.07 4.63 25.59
C LYS A 4 2.29 5.95 24.83
N TYR A 5 1.53 6.98 25.19
CA TYR A 5 1.75 8.35 24.70
C TYR A 5 3.16 8.83 25.10
N ASN A 6 3.83 9.56 24.22
CA ASN A 6 5.22 10.01 24.39
C ASN A 6 6.27 8.92 24.64
N GLN A 7 5.96 7.65 24.42
CA GLN A 7 6.94 6.58 24.53
C GLN A 7 8.00 6.73 23.44
N LYS A 8 9.27 6.61 23.85
CA LYS A 8 10.43 6.65 22.95
C LYS A 8 10.73 5.27 22.40
N TYR A 9 11.05 5.22 21.13
CA TYR A 9 11.50 4.02 20.43
C TYR A 9 12.81 4.32 19.72
N THR A 10 13.70 3.33 19.72
CA THR A 10 14.90 3.35 18.88
C THR A 10 14.67 2.48 17.65
N PHE A 11 14.94 3.01 16.48
CA PHE A 11 14.91 2.27 15.23
C PHE A 11 16.32 1.80 14.86
N ASP A 12 16.44 0.53 14.55
CA ASP A 12 17.67 -0.03 13.99
C ASP A 12 17.36 -1.12 12.95
N ASN A 13 18.39 -1.66 12.31
CA ASN A 13 18.27 -2.73 11.31
C ASN A 13 18.80 -4.08 11.81
N LYS A 14 18.92 -4.28 13.12
CA LYS A 14 19.34 -5.57 13.67
C LYS A 14 18.25 -6.60 13.44
N LYS A 15 18.62 -7.79 12.94
CA LYS A 15 17.70 -8.91 12.69
C LYS A 15 17.21 -9.58 13.98
N GLN A 16 16.80 -8.81 14.95
CA GLN A 16 16.25 -9.28 16.23
C GLN A 16 14.83 -8.75 16.39
N ILE A 17 13.99 -9.53 17.02
CA ILE A 17 12.62 -9.12 17.35
C ILE A 17 12.69 -7.84 18.19
N GLY A 18 11.88 -6.84 17.87
CA GLY A 18 11.75 -5.60 18.63
C GLY A 18 11.12 -5.83 20.01
N ASP A 19 11.32 -4.88 20.89
CA ASP A 19 10.77 -4.87 22.25
C ASP A 19 10.02 -3.55 22.53
N HIS A 20 9.71 -3.27 23.80
CA HIS A 20 9.00 -2.07 24.23
C HIS A 20 9.76 -0.75 24.02
N SER A 21 11.03 -0.80 23.64
CA SER A 21 11.90 0.37 23.43
C SER A 21 12.51 0.41 22.03
N ARG A 22 12.47 -0.72 21.31
CA ARG A 22 13.18 -0.92 20.06
C ARG A 22 12.29 -1.48 18.97
N ILE A 23 12.40 -0.93 17.77
CA ILE A 23 11.68 -1.36 16.57
C ILE A 23 12.71 -1.74 15.50
N ASN A 24 12.67 -2.99 15.02
CA ASN A 24 13.43 -3.37 13.84
C ASN A 24 12.88 -2.68 12.60
N PHE A 25 13.77 -2.02 11.85
CA PHE A 25 13.44 -1.33 10.62
C PHE A 25 14.21 -1.94 9.45
N PRO A 26 13.54 -2.69 8.55
CA PRO A 26 14.22 -3.53 7.56
C PRO A 26 14.85 -2.76 6.38
N TYR A 27 14.78 -1.42 6.38
CA TYR A 27 15.27 -0.57 5.27
C TYR A 27 16.44 0.32 5.70
N PRO A 28 17.69 -0.20 5.79
CA PRO A 28 18.84 0.56 6.30
C PRO A 28 19.16 1.82 5.48
N ASN A 29 18.93 1.77 4.18
CA ASN A 29 19.17 2.91 3.28
C ASN A 29 18.22 4.09 3.56
N ILE A 30 16.99 3.80 3.97
CA ILE A 30 16.02 4.82 4.36
C ILE A 30 16.36 5.33 5.75
N LEU A 31 16.68 4.42 6.67
CA LEU A 31 17.07 4.76 8.03
C LEU A 31 18.19 5.81 8.06
N LYS A 32 19.21 5.66 7.18
CA LYS A 32 20.30 6.63 7.03
C LYS A 32 19.85 8.01 6.56
N LYS A 33 18.77 8.08 5.78
CA LYS A 33 18.24 9.33 5.20
C LYS A 33 17.24 10.05 6.10
N LEU A 34 16.66 9.37 7.09
CA LEU A 34 15.71 9.96 8.03
C LEU A 34 16.36 11.10 8.82
N LYS A 35 15.61 12.17 9.04
CA LYS A 35 16.01 13.37 9.78
C LYS A 35 15.01 13.65 10.91
N LYS A 36 15.44 14.45 11.88
CA LYS A 36 14.55 15.00 12.92
C LYS A 36 13.34 15.65 12.26
N GLY A 37 12.15 15.38 12.79
CA GLY A 37 10.87 15.86 12.26
C GLY A 37 10.21 14.95 11.22
N ASN A 38 10.93 13.97 10.63
CA ASN A 38 10.28 13.02 9.73
C ASN A 38 9.24 12.18 10.49
N LYS A 39 8.11 11.92 9.83
CA LYS A 39 7.03 11.07 10.35
C LYS A 39 7.19 9.65 9.82
N ILE A 40 6.91 8.68 10.67
CA ILE A 40 6.78 7.27 10.31
C ILE A 40 5.37 6.85 10.69
N LEU A 41 4.59 6.45 9.70
CA LEU A 41 3.24 5.95 9.87
C LEU A 41 3.31 4.42 9.93
N ILE A 42 2.64 3.80 10.89
CA ILE A 42 2.63 2.35 11.11
C ILE A 42 1.19 1.89 11.21
N ASP A 43 0.92 0.67 10.70
CA ASP A 43 -0.41 0.05 10.70
C ASP A 43 -1.44 0.98 10.03
N ASP A 44 -1.20 1.26 8.75
CA ASP A 44 -2.05 2.10 7.88
C ASP A 44 -2.33 3.50 8.47
N GLY A 45 -1.32 4.03 9.17
CA GLY A 45 -1.40 5.36 9.77
C GLY A 45 -2.06 5.42 11.15
N LYS A 46 -2.51 4.29 11.71
CA LYS A 46 -3.04 4.22 13.10
C LYS A 46 -2.05 4.76 14.13
N PHE A 47 -0.75 4.62 13.83
CA PHE A 47 0.32 5.15 14.67
C PHE A 47 1.20 6.10 13.88
N THR A 48 1.44 7.27 14.43
CA THR A 48 2.44 8.21 13.91
C THR A 48 3.58 8.33 14.91
N LEU A 49 4.79 8.04 14.44
CA LEU A 49 6.02 8.29 15.18
C LEU A 49 6.76 9.46 14.51
N VAL A 50 7.33 10.34 15.30
CA VAL A 50 8.13 11.45 14.81
C VAL A 50 9.57 11.26 15.27
N ILE A 51 10.51 11.37 14.34
CA ILE A 51 11.95 11.29 14.65
C ILE A 51 12.34 12.52 15.49
N THR A 52 12.80 12.28 16.72
CA THR A 52 13.22 13.33 17.65
C THR A 52 14.73 13.55 17.65
N LYS A 53 15.52 12.47 17.45
CA LYS A 53 16.98 12.52 17.33
C LYS A 53 17.47 11.67 16.20
N LYS A 54 18.54 12.10 15.53
CA LYS A 54 19.19 11.34 14.44
C LYS A 54 20.21 10.32 14.96
N LYS A 55 21.00 10.67 15.99
CA LYS A 55 21.98 9.76 16.58
C LYS A 55 21.23 8.68 17.37
N GLY A 56 21.34 7.41 16.91
CA GLY A 56 20.56 6.30 17.45
C GLY A 56 19.10 6.23 16.98
N LEU A 57 18.69 7.09 16.04
CA LEU A 57 17.34 7.16 15.44
C LEU A 57 16.22 6.96 16.47
N GLU A 58 16.19 7.86 17.45
CA GLU A 58 15.10 7.93 18.42
C GLU A 58 13.85 8.56 17.78
N ALA A 59 12.73 7.91 17.93
CA ALA A 59 11.43 8.45 17.56
C ALA A 59 10.48 8.45 18.75
N THR A 60 9.66 9.47 18.83
CA THR A 60 8.63 9.57 19.85
C THR A 60 7.25 9.46 19.21
N LYS A 61 6.36 8.72 19.83
CA LYS A 61 4.98 8.60 19.39
C LYS A 61 4.24 9.91 19.59
N ILE A 62 3.62 10.40 18.50
CA ILE A 62 2.58 11.43 18.57
C ILE A 62 1.28 10.75 18.14
N CYS A 63 0.52 10.25 19.09
CA CYS A 63 -0.82 9.72 18.81
C CYS A 63 -1.78 10.19 19.90
N LYS A 64 -2.95 10.65 19.47
CA LYS A 64 -4.00 11.13 20.40
C LYS A 64 -4.80 10.00 21.05
N SER A 65 -4.77 8.77 20.55
CA SER A 65 -5.51 7.64 21.12
C SER A 65 -4.74 6.96 22.25
N GLN A 66 -5.39 6.74 23.38
CA GLN A 66 -4.77 6.17 24.58
C GLN A 66 -4.56 4.65 24.52
N ASN A 67 -5.33 3.90 23.72
CA ASN A 67 -5.30 2.44 23.66
C ASN A 67 -4.86 1.92 22.29
N CYS A 68 -3.56 1.94 22.03
CA CYS A 68 -3.00 1.42 20.80
C CYS A 68 -2.08 0.25 21.07
N TYR A 69 -2.25 -0.85 20.31
CA TYR A 69 -1.40 -2.04 20.37
C TYR A 69 -0.61 -2.17 19.08
N MET A 70 0.71 -2.20 19.17
CA MET A 70 1.58 -2.52 18.03
C MET A 70 1.74 -4.04 17.95
N LYS A 71 1.43 -4.59 16.79
CA LYS A 71 1.68 -5.99 16.44
C LYS A 71 2.92 -6.09 15.54
N SER A 72 3.51 -7.28 15.43
CA SER A 72 4.59 -7.55 14.48
C SER A 72 4.09 -7.51 13.04
N ASN A 73 4.98 -7.30 12.09
CA ASN A 73 4.72 -7.35 10.64
C ASN A 73 3.67 -6.35 10.14
N LYS A 74 3.56 -5.18 10.81
CA LYS A 74 2.67 -4.12 10.37
C LYS A 74 3.32 -3.26 9.29
N SER A 75 2.48 -2.71 8.40
CA SER A 75 2.88 -1.79 7.35
C SER A 75 3.61 -0.56 7.92
N ILE A 76 4.62 -0.10 7.19
CA ILE A 76 5.35 1.13 7.51
C ILE A 76 5.29 2.04 6.28
N HIS A 77 4.80 3.25 6.48
CA HIS A 77 4.82 4.31 5.48
C HIS A 77 5.59 5.52 5.99
N ILE A 78 6.44 6.09 5.15
CA ILE A 78 7.19 7.30 5.48
C ILE A 78 6.89 8.33 4.41
N PRO A 79 6.14 9.39 4.73
CA PRO A 79 5.82 10.43 3.77
C PRO A 79 7.08 11.01 3.13
N ASN A 80 7.04 11.19 1.80
CA ASN A 80 8.15 11.70 0.99
C ASN A 80 9.39 10.80 0.88
N PHE A 81 9.34 9.58 1.39
CA PHE A 81 10.37 8.56 1.17
C PHE A 81 9.82 7.43 0.32
N ASP A 82 10.58 7.11 -0.69
CA ASP A 82 10.28 5.98 -1.55
C ASP A 82 10.88 4.71 -0.96
N ILE A 83 10.03 3.82 -0.48
CA ILE A 83 10.40 2.52 0.07
C ILE A 83 10.40 1.44 -1.02
N SER A 84 9.74 1.72 -2.15
CA SER A 84 9.56 0.73 -3.20
C SER A 84 10.86 0.45 -3.96
N SER A 85 11.00 -0.78 -4.41
CA SER A 85 12.09 -1.19 -5.27
C SER A 85 11.87 -0.67 -6.69
N LYS A 86 12.94 -0.18 -7.32
CA LYS A 86 12.93 0.21 -8.75
C LYS A 86 12.99 -0.98 -9.70
N LYS A 87 13.23 -2.18 -9.18
CA LYS A 87 13.34 -3.45 -9.92
C LYS A 87 12.66 -4.56 -9.12
N LEU A 88 12.23 -5.60 -9.79
CA LEU A 88 11.77 -6.81 -9.14
C LEU A 88 12.86 -7.38 -8.24
N THR A 89 12.52 -7.65 -6.99
CA THR A 89 13.43 -8.29 -6.04
C THR A 89 13.65 -9.75 -6.40
N PHE A 90 14.64 -10.39 -5.79
CA PHE A 90 14.82 -11.84 -5.94
C PHE A 90 13.58 -12.62 -5.49
N LYS A 91 12.93 -12.16 -4.42
CA LYS A 91 11.68 -12.75 -3.93
C LYS A 91 10.56 -12.62 -4.96
N ASP A 92 10.34 -11.43 -5.54
CA ASP A 92 9.31 -11.21 -6.55
C ASP A 92 9.49 -12.14 -7.75
N LYS A 93 10.73 -12.31 -8.22
CA LYS A 93 11.05 -13.23 -9.33
C LYS A 93 10.79 -14.69 -8.98
N LYS A 94 11.05 -15.08 -7.73
CA LYS A 94 10.73 -16.42 -7.23
C LYS A 94 9.22 -16.63 -7.14
N ASP A 95 8.49 -15.64 -6.63
CA ASP A 95 7.04 -15.68 -6.48
C ASP A 95 6.35 -15.76 -7.85
N ILE A 96 6.81 -14.99 -8.85
CA ILE A 96 6.33 -15.08 -10.25
C ILE A 96 6.53 -16.50 -10.79
N LYS A 97 7.72 -17.08 -10.61
CA LYS A 97 7.98 -18.48 -11.05
C LYS A 97 7.06 -19.48 -10.36
N THR A 98 6.76 -19.26 -9.08
CA THR A 98 5.82 -20.11 -8.33
C THR A 98 4.40 -19.96 -8.87
N ALA A 99 3.94 -18.75 -9.13
CA ALA A 99 2.62 -18.47 -9.72
C ALA A 99 2.46 -19.18 -11.09
N ILE A 100 3.50 -19.13 -11.93
CA ILE A 100 3.51 -19.84 -13.22
C ILE A 100 3.36 -21.37 -13.03
N LYS A 101 4.10 -21.94 -12.06
CA LYS A 101 4.02 -23.39 -11.77
C LYS A 101 2.65 -23.80 -11.26
N LEU A 102 2.00 -22.94 -10.48
CA LEU A 102 0.66 -23.18 -9.93
C LEU A 102 -0.46 -22.93 -10.95
N GLY A 103 -0.15 -22.49 -12.16
CA GLY A 103 -1.15 -22.22 -13.20
C GLY A 103 -1.99 -20.97 -12.93
N CYS A 104 -1.46 -19.98 -12.18
CA CYS A 104 -2.18 -18.73 -11.96
C CYS A 104 -2.41 -18.01 -13.31
N ASN A 105 -3.62 -17.47 -13.49
CA ASN A 105 -3.98 -16.70 -14.68
C ASN A 105 -3.57 -15.22 -14.55
N TRP A 106 -3.44 -14.72 -13.33
CA TRP A 106 -3.13 -13.32 -13.03
C TRP A 106 -2.06 -13.19 -11.95
N ILE A 107 -1.25 -12.14 -12.06
CA ILE A 107 -0.38 -11.67 -10.98
C ILE A 107 -0.67 -10.20 -10.70
N ALA A 108 -0.65 -9.83 -9.43
CA ALA A 108 -0.79 -8.44 -9.00
C ALA A 108 0.56 -7.88 -8.54
N LEU A 109 0.94 -6.72 -9.07
CA LEU A 109 2.18 -6.01 -8.71
C LEU A 109 1.87 -4.87 -7.76
N SER A 110 2.42 -4.94 -6.55
CA SER A 110 2.28 -3.92 -5.51
C SER A 110 3.39 -2.89 -5.55
N TYR A 111 3.12 -1.71 -5.00
CA TYR A 111 4.06 -0.61 -4.80
C TYR A 111 4.84 -0.18 -6.04
N LEU A 112 4.30 -0.39 -7.23
CA LEU A 112 4.92 0.10 -8.45
C LEU A 112 4.86 1.63 -8.53
N GLN A 113 5.87 2.22 -9.18
CA GLN A 113 6.00 3.65 -9.37
C GLN A 113 5.84 4.07 -10.83
N ASN A 114 6.17 3.15 -11.73
CA ASN A 114 6.15 3.35 -13.16
C ASN A 114 6.05 2.00 -13.89
N GLU A 115 6.02 2.06 -15.21
CA GLU A 115 5.86 0.91 -16.10
C GLU A 115 7.02 -0.10 -16.08
N LYS A 116 8.20 0.27 -15.57
CA LYS A 116 9.42 -0.58 -15.68
C LYS A 116 9.28 -1.91 -14.97
N LEU A 117 8.64 -1.94 -13.79
CA LEU A 117 8.38 -3.19 -13.07
C LEU A 117 7.43 -4.10 -13.85
N ILE A 118 6.41 -3.51 -14.48
CA ILE A 118 5.45 -4.25 -15.32
C ILE A 118 6.17 -4.89 -16.50
N LEU A 119 7.01 -4.11 -17.19
CA LEU A 119 7.78 -4.61 -18.34
C LEU A 119 8.80 -5.67 -17.93
N GLU A 120 9.41 -5.56 -16.72
CA GLU A 120 10.29 -6.59 -16.19
C GLU A 120 9.52 -7.87 -15.85
N ALA A 121 8.33 -7.76 -15.22
CA ALA A 121 7.47 -8.90 -14.93
C ALA A 121 6.97 -9.57 -16.22
N ARG A 122 6.59 -8.79 -17.23
CA ARG A 122 6.12 -9.30 -18.53
C ARG A 122 7.15 -10.19 -19.23
N LYS A 123 8.44 -9.95 -19.04
CA LYS A 123 9.53 -10.81 -19.57
C LYS A 123 9.64 -12.15 -18.87
N LEU A 124 9.07 -12.29 -17.69
CA LEU A 124 9.17 -13.51 -16.87
C LEU A 124 7.93 -14.39 -16.95
N ILE A 125 6.77 -13.82 -17.25
CA ILE A 125 5.49 -14.52 -17.29
C ILE A 125 5.19 -15.07 -18.69
N LYS A 126 4.26 -16.01 -18.77
CA LYS A 126 3.72 -16.51 -20.04
C LYS A 126 2.84 -15.43 -20.70
N LYS A 127 2.66 -15.55 -22.02
CA LYS A 127 1.89 -14.57 -22.81
C LYS A 127 0.43 -14.44 -22.39
N ASP A 128 -0.16 -15.51 -21.91
CA ASP A 128 -1.57 -15.64 -21.49
C ASP A 128 -1.83 -15.25 -20.04
N MET A 129 -0.78 -14.95 -19.26
CA MET A 129 -0.91 -14.51 -17.88
C MET A 129 -1.09 -12.99 -17.80
N GLY A 130 -2.16 -12.54 -17.14
CA GLY A 130 -2.47 -11.13 -16.94
C GLY A 130 -1.65 -10.48 -15.81
N ILE A 131 -1.41 -9.18 -15.94
CA ILE A 131 -0.80 -8.35 -14.90
C ILE A 131 -1.79 -7.32 -14.40
N ILE A 132 -2.06 -7.32 -13.10
CA ILE A 132 -2.81 -6.30 -12.40
C ILE A 132 -1.81 -5.33 -11.76
N SER A 133 -1.89 -4.07 -12.10
CA SER A 133 -1.05 -3.03 -11.49
C SER A 133 -1.79 -2.33 -10.37
N LYS A 134 -1.29 -2.46 -9.12
CA LYS A 134 -1.89 -1.83 -7.95
C LYS A 134 -1.43 -0.40 -7.82
N ILE A 135 -2.37 0.53 -7.81
CA ILE A 135 -2.12 1.97 -7.63
C ILE A 135 -2.25 2.30 -6.15
N GLU A 136 -1.11 2.49 -5.49
CA GLU A 136 -0.97 2.59 -4.04
C GLU A 136 -0.25 3.87 -3.59
N ASN A 137 0.27 4.66 -4.54
CA ASN A 137 1.10 5.82 -4.21
C ASN A 137 1.04 6.92 -5.27
N LYS A 138 1.45 8.13 -4.90
CA LYS A 138 1.47 9.30 -5.77
C LYS A 138 2.48 9.22 -6.93
N HIS A 139 3.52 8.37 -6.82
CA HIS A 139 4.47 8.18 -7.93
C HIS A 139 3.81 7.39 -9.06
N ALA A 140 3.01 6.36 -8.72
CA ALA A 140 2.19 5.65 -9.69
C ALA A 140 1.19 6.59 -10.38
N LEU A 141 0.55 7.50 -9.62
CA LEU A 141 -0.38 8.49 -10.18
C LEU A 141 0.30 9.44 -11.19
N LYS A 142 1.53 9.87 -10.91
CA LYS A 142 2.30 10.70 -11.84
C LYS A 142 2.63 9.98 -13.15
N ASN A 143 2.78 8.67 -13.11
CA ASN A 143 3.14 7.84 -14.26
C ASN A 143 1.95 7.02 -14.80
N ILE A 144 0.73 7.36 -14.41
CA ILE A 144 -0.45 6.52 -14.59
C ILE A 144 -0.70 6.10 -16.04
N ILE A 145 -0.53 7.00 -17.00
CA ILE A 145 -0.76 6.69 -18.42
C ILE A 145 0.22 5.62 -18.93
N LYS A 146 1.48 5.69 -18.51
CA LYS A 146 2.49 4.68 -18.89
C LYS A 146 2.18 3.33 -18.24
N ILE A 147 1.70 3.34 -16.99
CA ILE A 147 1.28 2.16 -16.25
C ILE A 147 0.08 1.51 -16.95
N ILE A 148 -0.98 2.27 -17.24
CA ILE A 148 -2.20 1.77 -17.90
C ILE A 148 -1.86 1.13 -19.25
N LYS A 149 -0.98 1.74 -20.04
CA LYS A 149 -0.56 1.20 -21.34
C LYS A 149 0.23 -0.11 -21.22
N ALA A 150 0.95 -0.32 -20.13
CA ALA A 150 1.83 -1.48 -19.95
C ALA A 150 1.15 -2.67 -19.26
N THR A 151 0.04 -2.45 -18.55
CA THR A 151 -0.68 -3.45 -17.76
C THR A 151 -1.91 -4.01 -18.48
N ASP A 152 -2.49 -5.09 -17.96
CA ASP A 152 -3.75 -5.64 -18.45
C ASP A 152 -4.94 -5.12 -17.64
N SER A 153 -4.76 -4.90 -16.33
CA SER A 153 -5.77 -4.35 -15.45
C SER A 153 -5.15 -3.42 -14.41
N ILE A 154 -5.94 -2.51 -13.87
CA ILE A 154 -5.57 -1.61 -12.77
C ILE A 154 -6.35 -1.99 -11.52
N MET A 155 -5.68 -1.99 -10.37
CA MET A 155 -6.34 -2.06 -9.07
C MET A 155 -6.10 -0.77 -8.29
N ILE A 156 -7.17 -0.11 -7.90
CA ILE A 156 -7.12 1.07 -7.03
C ILE A 156 -7.14 0.56 -5.58
N ALA A 157 -5.96 0.46 -4.97
CA ALA A 157 -5.79 0.02 -3.59
C ALA A 157 -5.95 1.20 -2.64
N ARG A 158 -7.20 1.52 -2.30
CA ARG A 158 -7.59 2.78 -1.62
C ARG A 158 -6.95 2.95 -0.26
N GLY A 159 -6.74 1.87 0.50
CA GLY A 159 -6.12 1.92 1.82
C GLY A 159 -4.72 2.52 1.78
N ASP A 160 -3.80 1.88 1.02
CA ASP A 160 -2.43 2.37 0.87
C ASP A 160 -2.38 3.73 0.16
N LEU A 161 -3.20 3.91 -0.88
CA LEU A 161 -3.26 5.16 -1.61
C LEU A 161 -3.65 6.33 -0.71
N ALA A 162 -4.65 6.15 0.17
CA ALA A 162 -5.11 7.16 1.11
C ALA A 162 -4.04 7.63 2.09
N ILE A 163 -3.13 6.73 2.48
CA ILE A 163 -2.01 7.06 3.36
C ILE A 163 -1.05 8.05 2.69
N ASP A 164 -0.86 7.93 1.37
CA ASP A 164 0.09 8.76 0.61
C ASP A 164 -0.51 10.07 0.10
N ILE A 165 -1.78 10.09 -0.31
CA ILE A 165 -2.42 11.27 -0.89
C ILE A 165 -3.42 11.97 0.04
N GLY A 166 -3.83 11.33 1.14
CA GLY A 166 -4.91 11.77 2.03
C GLY A 166 -6.27 11.18 1.65
N HIS A 167 -7.06 10.81 2.67
CA HIS A 167 -8.37 10.17 2.48
C HIS A 167 -9.34 11.02 1.65
N SER A 168 -9.32 12.34 1.81
CA SER A 168 -10.21 13.27 1.08
C SER A 168 -9.97 13.30 -0.43
N GLU A 169 -8.75 12.96 -0.88
CA GLU A 169 -8.39 12.96 -2.30
C GLU A 169 -8.77 11.64 -3.01
N VAL A 170 -8.97 10.57 -2.25
CA VAL A 170 -9.22 9.23 -2.84
C VAL A 170 -10.43 9.19 -3.76
N PRO A 171 -11.61 9.74 -3.43
CA PRO A 171 -12.77 9.66 -4.32
C PRO A 171 -12.54 10.35 -5.67
N LYS A 172 -11.88 11.50 -5.67
CA LYS A 172 -11.53 12.26 -6.89
C LYS A 172 -10.53 11.47 -7.74
N VAL A 173 -9.52 10.89 -7.11
CA VAL A 173 -8.49 10.09 -7.79
C VAL A 173 -9.11 8.81 -8.34
N GLN A 174 -9.97 8.11 -7.59
CA GLN A 174 -10.69 6.92 -8.03
C GLN A 174 -11.48 7.21 -9.32
N LEU A 175 -12.32 8.24 -9.34
CA LEU A 175 -13.09 8.63 -10.53
C LEU A 175 -12.16 8.92 -11.73
N SER A 176 -11.07 9.64 -11.50
CA SER A 176 -10.09 9.96 -12.56
C SER A 176 -9.41 8.70 -13.11
N LEU A 177 -9.06 7.75 -12.25
CA LEU A 177 -8.43 6.48 -12.66
C LEU A 177 -9.39 5.62 -13.46
N ILE A 178 -10.64 5.46 -13.01
CA ILE A 178 -11.68 4.68 -13.71
C ILE A 178 -11.89 5.25 -15.12
N LYS A 179 -12.08 6.58 -15.24
CA LYS A 179 -12.22 7.23 -16.56
C LYS A 179 -11.02 7.00 -17.47
N LYS A 180 -9.79 7.08 -16.93
CA LYS A 180 -8.59 6.81 -17.72
C LYS A 180 -8.51 5.34 -18.15
N CYS A 181 -8.81 4.39 -17.28
CA CYS A 181 -8.83 2.98 -17.63
C CYS A 181 -9.81 2.70 -18.76
N SER A 182 -11.02 3.26 -18.69
CA SER A 182 -12.03 3.16 -19.75
C SER A 182 -11.51 3.71 -21.08
N GLN A 183 -10.85 4.89 -21.10
CA GLN A 183 -10.27 5.47 -22.30
C GLN A 183 -9.22 4.59 -22.99
N PHE A 184 -8.53 3.74 -22.22
CA PHE A 184 -7.53 2.82 -22.74
C PHE A 184 -8.04 1.37 -22.83
N SER A 185 -9.36 1.15 -22.68
CA SER A 185 -9.98 -0.19 -22.70
C SER A 185 -9.28 -1.16 -21.73
N LYS A 186 -8.98 -0.69 -20.51
CA LYS A 186 -8.40 -1.48 -19.44
C LYS A 186 -9.40 -1.66 -18.31
N SER A 187 -9.54 -2.89 -17.83
CA SER A 187 -10.39 -3.16 -16.67
C SER A 187 -9.82 -2.51 -15.41
N VAL A 188 -10.72 -2.13 -14.49
CA VAL A 188 -10.37 -1.49 -13.23
C VAL A 188 -11.08 -2.16 -12.06
N ILE A 189 -10.28 -2.49 -11.04
CA ILE A 189 -10.72 -3.08 -9.79
C ILE A 189 -10.65 -2.00 -8.71
N VAL A 190 -11.73 -1.76 -7.99
CA VAL A 190 -11.73 -0.92 -6.79
C VAL A 190 -11.62 -1.82 -5.57
N ALA A 191 -10.58 -1.61 -4.76
CA ALA A 191 -10.20 -2.52 -3.69
C ALA A 191 -10.00 -1.78 -2.37
N THR A 192 -10.12 -2.56 -1.28
CA THR A 192 -9.95 -2.19 0.13
C THR A 192 -11.08 -1.31 0.69
N GLN A 193 -11.35 -1.50 1.97
CA GLN A 193 -12.40 -0.75 2.69
C GLN A 193 -13.80 -0.89 2.06
N MET A 194 -14.08 -2.03 1.43
CA MET A 194 -15.40 -2.41 0.94
C MET A 194 -16.07 -3.29 1.99
N LEU A 195 -17.26 -2.94 2.46
CA LEU A 195 -18.03 -3.69 3.45
C LEU A 195 -17.26 -4.06 4.73
N GLU A 196 -16.28 -3.25 5.15
CA GLU A 196 -15.34 -3.59 6.23
C GLU A 196 -16.06 -3.81 7.58
N SER A 197 -17.22 -3.17 7.80
CA SER A 197 -18.04 -3.41 9.00
C SER A 197 -18.61 -4.84 9.06
N MET A 198 -18.72 -5.52 7.92
CA MET A 198 -19.23 -6.89 7.83
C MET A 198 -18.25 -7.96 8.30
N ILE A 199 -17.02 -7.59 8.65
CA ILE A 199 -16.10 -8.46 9.38
C ILE A 199 -16.71 -8.87 10.75
N GLU A 200 -17.43 -7.94 11.37
CA GLU A 200 -18.04 -8.15 12.70
C GLU A 200 -19.57 -8.09 12.70
N ASN A 201 -20.20 -7.53 11.66
CA ASN A 201 -21.64 -7.33 11.58
C ASN A 201 -22.24 -8.10 10.40
N ASN A 202 -23.48 -8.56 10.56
CA ASN A 202 -24.20 -9.29 9.49
C ASN A 202 -24.73 -8.39 8.37
N THR A 203 -24.67 -7.07 8.54
CA THR A 203 -25.19 -6.09 7.58
C THR A 203 -24.22 -4.94 7.39
N ALA A 204 -24.08 -4.49 6.14
CA ALA A 204 -23.28 -3.34 5.82
C ALA A 204 -23.93 -2.03 6.28
N THR A 205 -23.10 -1.01 6.50
CA THR A 205 -23.57 0.35 6.73
C THR A 205 -24.08 0.98 5.44
N ARG A 206 -24.93 2.00 5.56
CA ARG A 206 -25.38 2.80 4.37
C ARG A 206 -24.21 3.42 3.62
N ALA A 207 -23.19 3.85 4.33
CA ALA A 207 -21.99 4.45 3.72
C ALA A 207 -21.26 3.44 2.84
N GLU A 208 -21.09 2.22 3.28
CA GLU A 208 -20.43 1.14 2.54
C GLU A 208 -21.23 0.71 1.33
N ILE A 209 -22.56 0.58 1.46
CA ILE A 209 -23.45 0.28 0.33
C ILE A 209 -23.32 1.39 -0.73
N ASN A 210 -23.36 2.65 -0.32
CA ASN A 210 -23.22 3.79 -1.22
C ASN A 210 -21.82 3.86 -1.86
N ASP A 211 -20.77 3.47 -1.15
CA ASP A 211 -19.41 3.43 -1.68
C ASP A 211 -19.28 2.42 -2.82
N ILE A 212 -19.82 1.22 -2.65
CA ILE A 212 -19.86 0.21 -3.72
C ILE A 212 -20.69 0.69 -4.90
N ALA A 213 -21.90 1.17 -4.65
CA ALA A 213 -22.78 1.68 -5.71
C ALA A 213 -22.09 2.80 -6.48
N THR A 214 -21.41 3.71 -5.78
CA THR A 214 -20.66 4.80 -6.40
C THR A 214 -19.52 4.28 -7.27
N ALA A 215 -18.74 3.30 -6.81
CA ALA A 215 -17.68 2.72 -7.62
C ALA A 215 -18.22 2.10 -8.92
N ILE A 216 -19.33 1.37 -8.86
CA ILE A 216 -19.99 0.75 -10.02
C ILE A 216 -20.55 1.83 -10.96
N PHE A 217 -21.26 2.84 -10.44
CA PHE A 217 -21.78 3.95 -11.26
C PHE A 217 -20.67 4.79 -11.91
N GLN A 218 -19.49 4.85 -11.29
CA GLN A 218 -18.32 5.47 -11.89
C GLN A 218 -17.72 4.65 -13.03
N GLY A 219 -18.12 3.37 -13.19
CA GLY A 219 -17.66 2.46 -14.23
C GLY A 219 -16.55 1.50 -13.80
N ALA A 220 -16.46 1.17 -12.51
CA ALA A 220 -15.58 0.11 -12.06
C ALA A 220 -16.08 -1.26 -12.57
N ASP A 221 -15.17 -2.08 -13.11
CA ASP A 221 -15.50 -3.41 -13.61
C ASP A 221 -15.64 -4.43 -12.48
N THR A 222 -14.94 -4.20 -11.38
CA THR A 222 -14.88 -5.12 -10.24
C THR A 222 -14.69 -4.34 -8.95
N VAL A 223 -15.34 -4.80 -7.89
CA VAL A 223 -15.05 -4.43 -6.50
C VAL A 223 -14.43 -5.64 -5.79
N MET A 224 -13.42 -5.42 -4.96
CA MET A 224 -12.74 -6.50 -4.25
C MET A 224 -13.00 -6.40 -2.76
N LEU A 225 -13.53 -7.48 -2.18
CA LEU A 225 -13.62 -7.70 -0.73
C LEU A 225 -12.26 -8.22 -0.23
N SER A 226 -11.81 -7.80 0.93
CA SER A 226 -10.45 -8.10 1.41
C SER A 226 -10.41 -8.88 2.71
N ALA A 227 -11.30 -8.58 3.65
CA ALA A 227 -11.30 -9.16 4.99
C ALA A 227 -12.71 -9.52 5.49
N GLU A 228 -13.73 -9.23 4.73
CA GLU A 228 -15.15 -9.43 4.99
C GLU A 228 -15.59 -10.88 4.82
#